data_74dbc476dc28d4db3381f34a2f1536b6
#
_entry.id   74dbc476dc28d4db3381f34a2f1536b6
#
_cell.length_a   1.000
_cell.length_b   1.000
_cell.length_c   1.000
_cell.angle_alpha   90.00
_cell.angle_beta   90.00
_cell.angle_gamma   90.00
#
_symmetry.space_group_name_H-M   'P 1'
#
loop_
_entity.id
_entity.type
_entity.pdbx_description
1 polymer ?
#
loop_
_entity_poly.entity_id
_entity_poly.type
_entity_poly.pdbx_seq_one_letter_code
_entity_poly.pdbx_strand_id
1 'polypeptide(L)'
;MEGELSGLPTVVFEHHAHIYLGGKNVELYHFGRAHTNGDVVVYFPADRTLAAGDMFTFGDATPELIDYAGGGSAKEWATTLDSALQLDFDTVVPSHGVVTTKAEMRKYRNSTLALRNRVHELIVQEKTRDEIAKVMQTEFHWAQLHLDVSLNGAIAEMQ
;
A
#
# COMPACT_ATOMS: atom_id res chain seq x y z
N MET A 1 8.84 -37.13 3.21
CA MET A 1 7.75 -36.19 3.53
C MET A 1 7.67 -35.24 2.35
N GLU A 2 6.84 -35.54 1.37
CA GLU A 2 6.44 -34.62 0.34
C GLU A 2 5.53 -33.60 1.00
N GLY A 3 6.08 -32.44 1.38
CA GLY A 3 5.30 -31.31 1.86
C GLY A 3 4.35 -30.87 0.75
N GLU A 4 3.08 -30.71 1.06
CA GLU A 4 2.08 -30.20 0.14
C GLU A 4 2.53 -28.83 -0.40
N LEU A 5 2.95 -28.81 -1.65
CA LEU A 5 3.19 -27.58 -2.42
C LEU A 5 1.88 -26.97 -2.94
N SER A 6 0.73 -27.47 -2.45
CA SER A 6 -0.59 -26.95 -2.81
C SER A 6 -0.75 -25.53 -2.25
N GLY A 7 -1.02 -24.56 -3.13
CA GLY A 7 -1.20 -23.16 -2.79
C GLY A 7 0.03 -22.26 -2.99
N LEU A 8 1.17 -22.81 -3.33
CA LEU A 8 2.32 -21.98 -3.71
C LEU A 8 2.16 -21.46 -5.16
N PRO A 9 2.63 -20.25 -5.46
CA PRO A 9 2.61 -19.70 -6.80
C PRO A 9 3.49 -20.53 -7.73
N THR A 10 3.04 -20.75 -8.96
CA THR A 10 3.82 -21.46 -9.99
C THR A 10 4.78 -20.54 -10.75
N VAL A 11 4.58 -19.25 -10.67
CA VAL A 11 5.47 -18.21 -11.22
C VAL A 11 5.76 -17.22 -10.12
N VAL A 12 7.04 -16.92 -9.95
CA VAL A 12 7.53 -15.91 -9.01
C VAL A 12 8.44 -14.93 -9.74
N PHE A 13 8.50 -13.70 -9.29
CA PHE A 13 9.40 -12.68 -9.82
C PHE A 13 9.83 -11.75 -8.69
N GLU A 14 10.90 -11.02 -8.86
CA GLU A 14 11.45 -10.13 -7.83
C GLU A 14 10.91 -8.70 -7.97
N HIS A 15 11.02 -8.12 -9.15
CA HIS A 15 10.63 -6.71 -9.36
C HIS A 15 9.65 -6.50 -10.50
N HIS A 16 9.77 -7.26 -11.58
CA HIS A 16 8.98 -7.03 -12.78
C HIS A 16 8.79 -8.31 -13.57
N ALA A 17 7.59 -8.49 -14.12
CA ALA A 17 7.28 -9.58 -15.05
C ALA A 17 6.33 -9.09 -16.15
N HIS A 18 6.46 -9.69 -17.35
CA HIS A 18 5.52 -9.50 -18.45
C HIS A 18 4.73 -10.78 -18.69
N ILE A 19 3.43 -10.63 -18.90
CA ILE A 19 2.54 -11.72 -19.29
C ILE A 19 1.91 -11.36 -20.64
N TYR A 20 2.13 -12.21 -21.64
CA TYR A 20 1.50 -12.08 -22.95
C TYR A 20 0.43 -13.14 -23.09
N LEU A 21 -0.84 -12.73 -23.07
CA LEU A 21 -1.98 -13.64 -23.14
C LEU A 21 -3.08 -13.07 -24.03
N GLY A 22 -3.55 -13.85 -25.01
CA GLY A 22 -4.65 -13.44 -25.90
C GLY A 22 -4.38 -12.15 -26.67
N GLY A 23 -3.13 -11.88 -27.03
CA GLY A 23 -2.72 -10.65 -27.73
C GLY A 23 -2.64 -9.41 -26.84
N LYS A 24 -2.79 -9.56 -25.53
CA LYS A 24 -2.62 -8.50 -24.54
C LYS A 24 -1.25 -8.61 -23.88
N ASN A 25 -0.62 -7.44 -23.61
CA ASN A 25 0.52 -7.30 -22.73
C ASN A 25 0.02 -6.87 -21.36
N VAL A 26 0.42 -7.59 -20.33
CA VAL A 26 0.15 -7.27 -18.92
C VAL A 26 1.48 -7.22 -18.20
N GLU A 27 1.71 -6.15 -17.46
CA GLU A 27 2.95 -5.92 -16.75
C GLU A 27 2.70 -5.97 -15.23
N LEU A 28 3.53 -6.72 -14.53
CA LEU A 28 3.48 -6.86 -13.08
C LEU A 28 4.68 -6.13 -12.48
N TYR A 29 4.45 -5.28 -11.50
CA TYR A 29 5.52 -4.56 -10.81
C TYR A 29 5.42 -4.73 -9.30
N HIS A 30 6.54 -5.08 -8.68
CA HIS A 30 6.77 -4.93 -7.26
C HIS A 30 7.72 -3.75 -7.06
N PHE A 31 7.23 -2.65 -6.51
CA PHE A 31 7.98 -1.39 -6.34
C PHE A 31 8.58 -1.23 -4.95
N GLY A 32 8.23 -2.09 -4.01
CA GLY A 32 8.64 -2.01 -2.63
C GLY A 32 7.49 -2.27 -1.66
N ARG A 33 7.73 -2.01 -0.39
CA ARG A 33 6.77 -2.27 0.68
C ARG A 33 5.71 -1.16 0.77
N ALA A 34 4.47 -1.57 1.06
CA ALA A 34 3.34 -0.67 1.32
C ALA A 34 2.41 -1.30 2.37
N HIS A 35 1.26 -1.89 1.95
CA HIS A 35 0.40 -2.68 2.83
C HIS A 35 1.12 -3.91 3.39
N THR A 36 1.84 -4.64 2.51
CA THR A 36 2.72 -5.77 2.84
C THR A 36 4.10 -5.60 2.18
N ASN A 37 4.96 -6.61 2.28
CA ASN A 37 6.22 -6.67 1.52
C ASN A 37 6.05 -7.36 0.15
N GLY A 38 4.88 -7.87 -0.16
CA GLY A 38 4.58 -8.59 -1.40
C GLY A 38 3.62 -7.87 -2.33
N ASP A 39 3.35 -6.59 -2.10
CA ASP A 39 2.41 -5.82 -2.92
C ASP A 39 2.86 -5.75 -4.39
N VAL A 40 1.95 -6.10 -5.28
CA VAL A 40 2.16 -6.09 -6.73
C VAL A 40 1.08 -5.24 -7.38
N VAL A 41 1.48 -4.35 -8.28
CA VAL A 41 0.54 -3.68 -9.18
C VAL A 41 0.52 -4.39 -10.52
N VAL A 42 -0.67 -4.45 -11.13
CA VAL A 42 -0.88 -5.02 -12.46
C VAL A 42 -1.21 -3.90 -13.42
N TYR A 43 -0.33 -3.67 -14.38
CA TYR A 43 -0.48 -2.60 -15.35
C TYR A 43 -0.88 -3.14 -16.72
N PHE A 44 -1.88 -2.50 -17.31
CA PHE A 44 -2.42 -2.77 -18.65
C PHE A 44 -2.09 -1.58 -19.56
N PRO A 45 -0.93 -1.60 -20.26
CA PRO A 45 -0.47 -0.43 -21.04
C PRO A 45 -1.45 0.02 -22.11
N ALA A 46 -2.02 -0.94 -22.86
CA ALA A 46 -2.96 -0.63 -23.93
C ALA A 46 -4.27 0.04 -23.45
N ASP A 47 -4.67 -0.28 -22.24
CA ASP A 47 -5.89 0.25 -21.62
C ASP A 47 -5.60 1.42 -20.67
N ARG A 48 -4.31 1.82 -20.51
CA ARG A 48 -3.84 2.87 -19.58
C ARG A 48 -4.43 2.69 -18.17
N THR A 49 -4.48 1.44 -17.71
CA THR A 49 -5.14 1.06 -16.46
C THR A 49 -4.16 0.36 -15.51
N LEU A 50 -4.18 0.77 -14.26
CA LEU A 50 -3.41 0.17 -13.17
C LEU A 50 -4.36 -0.49 -12.16
N ALA A 51 -4.22 -1.79 -11.91
CA ALA A 51 -4.82 -2.45 -10.75
C ALA A 51 -3.79 -2.43 -9.61
N ALA A 52 -4.13 -1.75 -8.53
CA ALA A 52 -3.15 -1.36 -7.51
C ALA A 52 -3.09 -2.29 -6.29
N GLY A 53 -3.99 -3.29 -6.20
CA GLY A 53 -4.08 -4.13 -5.00
C GLY A 53 -4.26 -3.29 -3.73
N ASP A 54 -3.85 -3.82 -2.59
CA ASP A 54 -3.94 -3.13 -1.30
C ASP A 54 -2.94 -1.99 -1.12
N MET A 55 -2.07 -1.75 -2.11
CA MET A 55 -1.23 -0.56 -2.16
C MET A 55 -2.06 0.73 -2.24
N PHE A 56 -3.26 0.65 -2.81
CA PHE A 56 -4.19 1.78 -2.95
C PHE A 56 -5.63 1.34 -2.76
N THR A 57 -6.34 2.00 -1.86
CA THR A 57 -7.78 1.91 -1.67
C THR A 57 -8.41 3.26 -1.92
N PHE A 58 -9.69 3.29 -2.26
CA PHE A 58 -10.40 4.53 -2.58
C PHE A 58 -11.77 4.59 -1.91
N GLY A 59 -12.06 5.73 -1.28
CA GLY A 59 -13.27 5.97 -0.51
C GLY A 59 -12.93 6.48 0.88
N ASP A 60 -13.60 5.95 1.90
CA ASP A 60 -13.45 6.43 3.29
C ASP A 60 -12.19 5.89 4.00
N ALA A 61 -11.49 4.97 3.36
CA ALA A 61 -10.39 4.25 3.96
C ALA A 61 -9.04 4.88 3.60
N THR A 62 -8.74 6.04 4.10
CA THR A 62 -7.42 6.66 3.92
C THR A 62 -6.87 7.16 5.23
N PRO A 63 -5.60 6.94 5.51
CA PRO A 63 -4.69 5.94 4.95
C PRO A 63 -4.93 4.57 5.58
N GLU A 64 -4.47 3.56 4.86
CA GLU A 64 -4.85 2.18 5.02
C GLU A 64 -4.19 1.42 6.17
N LEU A 65 -4.68 0.19 6.30
CA LEU A 65 -4.11 -0.84 7.14
C LEU A 65 -2.68 -1.16 6.68
N ILE A 66 -1.73 -1.11 7.60
CA ILE A 66 -0.34 -1.52 7.37
C ILE A 66 -0.15 -2.86 8.05
N ASP A 67 -0.04 -3.94 7.27
CA ASP A 67 0.20 -5.27 7.80
C ASP A 67 1.69 -5.49 8.08
N TYR A 68 2.14 -5.10 9.26
CA TYR A 68 3.53 -5.31 9.67
C TYR A 68 3.89 -6.79 9.83
N ALA A 69 2.93 -7.67 10.09
CA ALA A 69 3.19 -9.11 10.12
C ALA A 69 3.48 -9.66 8.73
N GLY A 70 2.84 -9.11 7.69
CA GLY A 70 3.13 -9.35 6.29
C GLY A 70 4.28 -8.50 5.74
N GLY A 71 5.01 -7.77 6.59
CA GLY A 71 6.17 -6.98 6.19
C GLY A 71 5.84 -5.61 5.58
N GLY A 72 4.65 -5.07 5.83
CA GLY A 72 4.25 -3.72 5.40
C GLY A 72 5.13 -2.62 6.00
N SER A 73 5.05 -1.41 5.43
CA SER A 73 5.88 -0.28 5.84
C SER A 73 5.18 1.07 5.62
N ALA A 74 4.88 1.77 6.70
CA ALA A 74 4.44 3.16 6.63
C ALA A 74 5.54 4.08 6.09
N LYS A 75 6.80 3.74 6.37
CA LYS A 75 7.97 4.52 5.99
C LYS A 75 8.20 4.51 4.48
N GLU A 76 8.01 3.37 3.83
CA GLU A 76 8.26 3.18 2.41
C GLU A 76 7.03 3.44 1.53
N TRP A 77 5.82 3.30 2.04
CA TRP A 77 4.58 3.31 1.26
C TRP A 77 4.48 4.47 0.28
N ALA A 78 4.73 5.69 0.73
CA ALA A 78 4.68 6.86 -0.14
C ALA A 78 5.69 6.79 -1.31
N THR A 79 6.88 6.26 -1.07
CA THR A 79 7.92 6.08 -2.11
C THR A 79 7.54 4.97 -3.08
N THR A 80 6.95 3.89 -2.58
CA THR A 80 6.41 2.80 -3.40
C THR A 80 5.31 3.30 -4.33
N LEU A 81 4.38 4.12 -3.81
CA LEU A 81 3.37 4.79 -4.63
C LEU A 81 3.97 5.77 -5.65
N ASP A 82 5.02 6.50 -5.29
CA ASP A 82 5.72 7.38 -6.24
C ASP A 82 6.26 6.60 -7.43
N SER A 83 6.79 5.41 -7.21
CA SER A 83 7.27 4.54 -8.28
C SER A 83 6.13 4.08 -9.19
N ALA A 84 5.02 3.62 -8.63
CA ALA A 84 3.83 3.25 -9.40
C ALA A 84 3.26 4.42 -10.20
N LEU A 85 3.28 5.63 -9.64
CA LEU A 85 2.82 6.87 -10.29
C LEU A 85 3.69 7.32 -11.48
N GLN A 86 4.88 6.72 -11.72
CA GLN A 86 5.67 6.96 -12.93
C GLN A 86 5.10 6.26 -14.16
N LEU A 87 4.32 5.19 -14.00
CA LEU A 87 3.67 4.49 -15.11
C LEU A 87 2.67 5.41 -15.83
N ASP A 88 2.46 5.17 -17.11
CA ASP A 88 1.58 5.97 -17.96
C ASP A 88 0.15 5.43 -17.95
N PHE A 89 -0.62 5.75 -16.92
CA PHE A 89 -2.01 5.35 -16.75
C PHE A 89 -2.90 6.54 -16.37
N ASP A 90 -4.20 6.40 -16.64
CA ASP A 90 -5.23 7.36 -16.25
C ASP A 90 -6.19 6.76 -15.23
N THR A 91 -6.51 5.47 -15.41
CA THR A 91 -7.48 4.70 -14.63
C THR A 91 -6.78 3.87 -13.58
N VAL A 92 -7.33 3.86 -12.36
CA VAL A 92 -6.87 3.01 -11.26
C VAL A 92 -8.02 2.14 -10.76
N VAL A 93 -7.74 0.85 -10.64
CA VAL A 93 -8.61 -0.12 -9.98
C VAL A 93 -8.02 -0.36 -8.58
N PRO A 94 -8.62 0.16 -7.51
CA PRO A 94 -8.18 -0.08 -6.14
C PRO A 94 -8.57 -1.48 -5.68
N SER A 95 -7.99 -1.98 -4.59
CA SER A 95 -8.46 -3.22 -3.95
C SER A 95 -9.84 -3.04 -3.32
N HIS A 96 -10.07 -1.89 -2.71
CA HIS A 96 -11.34 -1.51 -2.09
C HIS A 96 -11.78 -0.16 -2.62
N GLY A 97 -13.09 -0.04 -2.90
CA GLY A 97 -13.69 1.17 -3.44
C GLY A 97 -14.00 1.09 -4.93
N VAL A 98 -14.38 2.21 -5.52
CA VAL A 98 -14.74 2.30 -6.94
C VAL A 98 -13.53 2.62 -7.80
N VAL A 99 -13.59 2.21 -9.08
CA VAL A 99 -12.58 2.59 -10.08
C VAL A 99 -12.44 4.11 -10.12
N THR A 100 -11.22 4.58 -10.14
CA THR A 100 -10.91 6.01 -10.00
C THR A 100 -9.74 6.43 -10.90
N THR A 101 -9.07 7.53 -10.56
CA THR A 101 -8.07 8.18 -11.42
C THR A 101 -6.68 8.20 -10.77
N LYS A 102 -5.66 8.36 -11.60
CA LYS A 102 -4.28 8.62 -11.16
C LYS A 102 -4.18 9.82 -10.21
N ALA A 103 -5.03 10.84 -10.39
CA ALA A 103 -5.06 12.01 -9.52
C ALA A 103 -5.48 11.65 -8.08
N GLU A 104 -6.47 10.76 -7.92
CA GLU A 104 -6.89 10.29 -6.61
C GLU A 104 -5.80 9.42 -5.94
N MET A 105 -5.13 8.55 -6.69
CA MET A 105 -3.98 7.80 -6.17
C MET A 105 -2.86 8.73 -5.69
N ARG A 106 -2.64 9.87 -6.36
CA ARG A 106 -1.66 10.87 -5.91
C ARG A 106 -2.10 11.57 -4.62
N LYS A 107 -3.38 11.84 -4.42
CA LYS A 107 -3.90 12.36 -3.14
C LYS A 107 -3.67 11.35 -2.02
N TYR A 108 -3.99 10.09 -2.27
CA TYR A 108 -3.76 9.02 -1.32
C TYR A 108 -2.26 8.89 -0.93
N ARG A 109 -1.36 8.95 -1.90
CA ARG A 109 0.09 9.00 -1.66
C ARG A 109 0.47 10.14 -0.72
N ASN A 110 -0.14 11.31 -0.88
CA ASN A 110 0.11 12.44 0.01
C ASN A 110 -0.42 12.17 1.42
N SER A 111 -1.54 11.47 1.55
CA SER A 111 -2.09 11.04 2.85
C SER A 111 -1.18 10.03 3.55
N THR A 112 -0.59 9.06 2.83
CA THR A 112 0.38 8.12 3.41
C THR A 112 1.63 8.83 3.90
N LEU A 113 2.11 9.82 3.15
CA LEU A 113 3.24 10.65 3.56
C LEU A 113 2.92 11.50 4.80
N ALA A 114 1.72 12.07 4.85
CA ALA A 114 1.25 12.86 6.00
C ALA A 114 1.15 12.00 7.26
N LEU A 115 0.59 10.79 7.15
CA LEU A 115 0.52 9.82 8.24
C LEU A 115 1.91 9.51 8.79
N ARG A 116 2.85 9.12 7.93
CA ARG A 116 4.23 8.82 8.31
C ARG A 116 4.86 9.98 9.07
N ASN A 117 4.77 11.19 8.53
CA ASN A 117 5.35 12.37 9.13
C ASN A 117 4.70 12.70 10.47
N ARG A 118 3.38 12.51 10.59
CA ARG A 118 2.66 12.77 11.83
C ARG A 118 3.02 11.79 12.94
N VAL A 119 3.13 10.50 12.63
CA VAL A 119 3.60 9.50 13.60
C VAL A 119 5.00 9.84 14.10
N HIS A 120 5.93 10.14 13.19
CA HIS A 120 7.29 10.54 13.55
C HIS A 120 7.30 11.81 14.43
N GLU A 121 6.53 12.84 14.09
CA GLU A 121 6.41 14.07 14.88
C GLU A 121 5.95 13.79 16.32
N LEU A 122 4.92 12.94 16.47
CA LEU A 122 4.39 12.57 17.79
C LEU A 122 5.40 11.80 18.63
N ILE A 123 6.22 10.95 18.00
CA ILE A 123 7.32 10.25 18.66
C ILE A 123 8.39 11.24 19.15
N VAL A 124 8.78 12.20 18.30
CA VAL A 124 9.72 13.26 18.67
C VAL A 124 9.19 14.12 19.83
N GLN A 125 7.87 14.28 19.93
CA GLN A 125 7.19 14.96 21.04
C GLN A 125 7.03 14.07 22.28
N GLU A 126 7.62 12.88 22.29
CA GLU A 126 7.55 11.90 23.40
C GLU A 126 6.10 11.51 23.77
N LYS A 127 5.19 11.52 22.79
CA LYS A 127 3.79 11.13 23.00
C LYS A 127 3.69 9.65 23.31
N THR A 128 2.83 9.32 24.27
CA THR A 128 2.51 7.93 24.58
C THR A 128 1.77 7.25 23.43
N ARG A 129 1.83 5.91 23.38
CA ARG A 129 1.06 5.13 22.39
C ARG A 129 -0.41 5.52 22.35
N ASP A 130 -1.05 5.72 23.52
CA ASP A 130 -2.47 6.05 23.60
C ASP A 130 -2.77 7.47 23.10
N GLU A 131 -1.85 8.41 23.30
CA GLU A 131 -1.97 9.75 22.71
C GLU A 131 -1.84 9.69 21.18
N ILE A 132 -0.88 8.91 20.67
CA ILE A 132 -0.72 8.68 19.22
C ILE A 132 -1.98 8.01 18.66
N ALA A 133 -2.52 6.98 19.33
CA ALA A 133 -3.76 6.32 18.91
C ALA A 133 -4.93 7.31 18.75
N LYS A 134 -5.11 8.23 19.70
CA LYS A 134 -6.15 9.25 19.63
C LYS A 134 -5.97 10.18 18.42
N VAL A 135 -4.74 10.58 18.13
CA VAL A 135 -4.43 11.40 16.96
C VAL A 135 -4.74 10.65 15.66
N MET A 136 -4.35 9.36 15.58
CA MET A 136 -4.65 8.52 14.41
C MET A 136 -6.16 8.39 14.19
N GLN A 137 -6.95 8.25 15.26
CA GLN A 137 -8.41 8.18 15.17
C GLN A 137 -9.02 9.51 14.72
N THR A 138 -8.51 10.63 15.21
CA THR A 138 -9.11 11.95 14.95
C THR A 138 -8.66 12.59 13.65
N GLU A 139 -7.39 12.48 13.29
CA GLU A 139 -6.81 13.11 12.11
C GLU A 139 -6.84 12.19 10.87
N PHE A 140 -6.74 10.87 11.08
CA PHE A 140 -6.65 9.87 10.01
C PHE A 140 -7.82 8.89 9.98
N HIS A 141 -8.82 9.07 10.84
CA HIS A 141 -10.03 8.24 10.92
C HIS A 141 -9.77 6.74 11.12
N TRP A 142 -8.66 6.40 11.77
CA TRP A 142 -8.31 5.01 12.02
C TRP A 142 -9.35 4.35 12.93
N ALA A 143 -9.95 3.26 12.46
CA ALA A 143 -10.79 2.39 13.25
C ALA A 143 -9.94 1.52 14.21
N GLN A 144 -10.59 0.82 15.13
CA GLN A 144 -9.89 -0.05 16.10
C GLN A 144 -8.99 -1.08 15.41
N LEU A 145 -9.43 -1.66 14.29
CA LEU A 145 -8.63 -2.62 13.51
C LEU A 145 -7.27 -2.03 13.08
N HIS A 146 -7.25 -0.78 12.61
CA HIS A 146 -6.00 -0.11 12.22
C HIS A 146 -5.06 0.08 13.42
N LEU A 147 -5.62 0.42 14.59
CA LEU A 147 -4.83 0.56 15.80
C LEU A 147 -4.22 -0.77 16.26
N ASP A 148 -4.98 -1.86 16.14
CA ASP A 148 -4.56 -3.18 16.59
C ASP A 148 -3.48 -3.78 15.68
N VAL A 149 -3.60 -3.57 14.37
CA VAL A 149 -2.72 -4.17 13.35
C VAL A 149 -1.51 -3.28 13.05
N SER A 150 -1.72 -1.96 12.90
CA SER A 150 -0.73 -1.08 12.29
C SER A 150 0.02 -0.21 13.29
N LEU A 151 -0.60 0.22 14.41
CA LEU A 151 -0.06 1.30 15.23
C LEU A 151 1.28 0.97 15.86
N ASN A 152 1.41 -0.21 16.46
CA ASN A 152 2.65 -0.59 17.15
C ASN A 152 3.83 -0.71 16.19
N GLY A 153 3.56 -1.26 14.99
CA GLY A 153 4.56 -1.36 13.93
C GLY A 153 4.97 0.02 13.40
N ALA A 154 4.01 0.92 13.18
CA ALA A 154 4.29 2.28 12.73
C ALA A 154 5.14 3.06 13.74
N ILE A 155 4.85 2.95 15.04
CA ILE A 155 5.66 3.56 16.09
C ILE A 155 7.08 2.97 16.09
N ALA A 156 7.21 1.65 16.05
CA ALA A 156 8.52 0.99 16.08
C ALA A 156 9.37 1.30 14.84
N GLU A 157 8.74 1.43 13.67
CA GLU A 157 9.45 1.74 12.42
C GLU A 157 9.96 3.19 12.35
N MET A 158 9.33 4.12 13.10
CA MET A 158 9.64 5.54 13.10
C MET A 158 10.57 5.99 14.24
N GLN A 159 10.84 5.12 15.22
CA GLN A 159 11.84 5.32 16.28
C GLN A 159 13.26 5.19 15.72
#